data_980439f8c9014d1f5f7a480093c2bc45
#
_entry.id   980439f8c9014d1f5f7a480093c2bc45
#
_cell.length_a   1.000
_cell.length_b   1.000
_cell.length_c   1.000
_cell.angle_alpha   90.00
_cell.angle_beta   90.00
_cell.angle_gamma   90.00
#
_symmetry.space_group_name_H-M   'P 1'
#
loop_
_entity.id
_entity.type
_entity.pdbx_description
1 polymer ?
#
loop_
_entity_poly.entity_id
_entity_poly.type
_entity_poly.pdbx_seq_one_letter_code
_entity_poly.pdbx_strand_id
1 'polypeptide(L)'
;MADDKKQKMEHGHGHSHDHADGSAPAKIVALGTVTLGGATFMIDRDGQVDAGVETEFGVEIVGAAATGGQEHGHGNSTGVAVVPSAAWLANPDGEKLCDPVSGEGHDKHWHFKVTPLMPVKRSSFVLRVGEEEATINFARGAAPCNEGILSVLKAAHAPEWRGYLELKLHGDAGDLELWLYGGFAMSNCLTALAGGKPTPFDVPKDTVIRLTFPSHPGKALEMRVRNADQNEDEQGTPNMRGGTHTNYFIFPGESGQDQEWLKGETSRYVAAVAFEADGKAYACDPFVLVPHEAL
;
A
#
# COMPACT_ATOMS: atom_id res chain seq x y z
N MET A 1 52.54 -14.33 -35.55
CA MET A 1 51.40 -15.22 -35.32
C MET A 1 51.20 -15.27 -33.82
N ALA A 2 50.24 -14.49 -33.32
CA ALA A 2 49.83 -14.51 -31.92
C ALA A 2 48.29 -14.45 -31.97
N ASP A 3 47.66 -15.53 -31.50
CA ASP A 3 46.21 -15.70 -31.43
C ASP A 3 45.68 -14.91 -30.22
N ASP A 4 44.86 -13.90 -30.52
CA ASP A 4 44.09 -13.11 -29.55
C ASP A 4 42.75 -13.83 -29.31
N LYS A 5 42.66 -14.58 -28.20
CA LYS A 5 41.41 -15.18 -27.75
C LYS A 5 40.63 -14.12 -26.94
N LYS A 6 39.67 -13.47 -27.60
CA LYS A 6 38.61 -12.73 -26.95
C LYS A 6 37.73 -13.69 -26.13
N GLN A 7 37.80 -13.62 -24.81
CA GLN A 7 36.83 -14.20 -23.91
C GLN A 7 35.56 -13.34 -23.91
N LYS A 8 34.49 -13.92 -24.39
CA LYS A 8 33.12 -13.40 -24.32
C LYS A 8 32.58 -13.73 -22.93
N MET A 9 32.46 -12.73 -22.06
CA MET A 9 31.72 -12.88 -20.79
C MET A 9 30.21 -12.85 -21.12
N GLU A 10 29.58 -13.99 -20.98
CA GLU A 10 28.14 -14.11 -20.93
C GLU A 10 27.71 -13.86 -19.48
N HIS A 11 27.16 -12.70 -19.19
CA HIS A 11 26.38 -12.46 -17.98
C HIS A 11 24.92 -12.78 -18.29
N GLY A 12 24.55 -14.04 -18.12
CA GLY A 12 23.18 -14.47 -18.07
C GLY A 12 22.82 -14.80 -16.63
N HIS A 13 22.24 -13.88 -15.90
CA HIS A 13 21.51 -14.18 -14.67
C HIS A 13 20.04 -13.89 -14.92
N GLY A 14 19.39 -14.78 -15.66
CA GLY A 14 17.96 -14.90 -15.65
C GLY A 14 17.57 -15.80 -14.46
N HIS A 15 17.19 -15.25 -13.35
CA HIS A 15 16.42 -15.96 -12.35
C HIS A 15 14.94 -15.85 -12.72
N SER A 16 14.48 -16.77 -13.56
CA SER A 16 13.05 -17.02 -13.68
C SER A 16 12.61 -17.76 -12.43
N HIS A 17 11.89 -17.08 -11.54
CA HIS A 17 11.08 -17.75 -10.56
C HIS A 17 9.85 -18.30 -11.28
N ASP A 18 9.90 -19.59 -11.61
CA ASP A 18 8.74 -20.35 -12.04
C ASP A 18 7.76 -20.45 -10.87
N HIS A 19 6.80 -19.53 -10.80
CA HIS A 19 5.59 -19.71 -10.00
C HIS A 19 4.71 -20.73 -10.68
N ALA A 20 4.71 -21.94 -10.14
CA ALA A 20 4.18 -23.16 -10.75
C ALA A 20 2.64 -23.27 -10.74
N ASP A 21 1.87 -22.21 -10.41
CA ASP A 21 0.41 -22.31 -10.34
C ASP A 21 -0.40 -21.23 -11.08
N GLY A 22 0.22 -20.37 -11.84
CA GLY A 22 -0.51 -19.45 -12.73
C GLY A 22 -1.47 -18.47 -12.01
N SER A 23 -1.35 -18.28 -10.71
CA SER A 23 -2.06 -17.24 -9.99
C SER A 23 -1.51 -15.86 -10.40
N ALA A 24 -2.40 -14.93 -10.69
CA ALA A 24 -2.01 -13.55 -10.93
C ALA A 24 -1.27 -13.01 -9.69
N PRO A 25 -0.25 -12.17 -9.86
CA PRO A 25 0.47 -11.60 -8.72
C PRO A 25 -0.50 -10.92 -7.75
N ALA A 26 -0.22 -11.09 -6.46
CA ALA A 26 -0.99 -10.47 -5.39
C ALA A 26 -1.11 -8.95 -5.62
N LYS A 27 -2.31 -8.40 -5.44
CA LYS A 27 -2.59 -6.96 -5.64
C LYS A 27 -2.99 -6.35 -4.30
N ILE A 28 -1.99 -5.93 -3.54
CA ILE A 28 -2.21 -5.41 -2.18
C ILE A 28 -2.83 -4.01 -2.23
N VAL A 29 -3.90 -3.85 -1.47
CA VAL A 29 -4.60 -2.58 -1.25
C VAL A 29 -4.59 -2.25 0.24
N ALA A 30 -3.82 -1.25 0.64
CA ALA A 30 -3.82 -0.74 2.00
C ALA A 30 -5.14 -0.02 2.29
N LEU A 31 -5.87 -0.47 3.30
CA LEU A 31 -7.17 0.08 3.69
C LEU A 31 -7.04 1.22 4.71
N GLY A 32 -6.01 1.18 5.55
CA GLY A 32 -5.74 2.18 6.57
C GLY A 32 -5.46 1.56 7.93
N THR A 33 -5.64 2.36 8.99
CA THR A 33 -5.36 1.95 10.38
C THR A 33 -6.58 2.04 11.27
N VAL A 34 -6.64 1.14 12.27
CA VAL A 34 -7.60 1.19 13.38
C VAL A 34 -6.88 1.00 14.71
N THR A 35 -7.45 1.54 15.79
CA THR A 35 -6.91 1.37 17.15
C THR A 35 -7.89 0.59 17.99
N LEU A 36 -7.45 -0.54 18.57
CA LEU A 36 -8.22 -1.46 19.41
C LEU A 36 -7.33 -2.02 20.51
N GLY A 37 -7.88 -2.21 21.70
CA GLY A 37 -7.15 -2.79 22.82
C GLY A 37 -5.86 -2.05 23.19
N GLY A 38 -5.76 -0.77 22.84
CA GLY A 38 -4.56 0.02 23.01
C GLY A 38 -3.45 -0.24 22.00
N ALA A 39 -3.68 -0.98 20.94
CA ALA A 39 -2.75 -1.17 19.83
C ALA A 39 -3.29 -0.56 18.53
N THR A 40 -2.39 -0.13 17.66
CA THR A 40 -2.73 0.34 16.31
C THR A 40 -2.45 -0.77 15.31
N PHE A 41 -3.47 -1.11 14.54
CA PHE A 41 -3.43 -2.13 13.49
C PHE A 41 -3.47 -1.45 12.12
N MET A 42 -2.55 -1.81 11.24
CA MET A 42 -2.67 -1.57 9.81
C MET A 42 -3.42 -2.72 9.18
N ILE A 43 -4.29 -2.40 8.23
CA ILE A 43 -5.13 -3.36 7.52
C ILE A 43 -4.92 -3.18 6.02
N ASP A 44 -4.65 -4.28 5.36
CA ASP A 44 -4.60 -4.37 3.91
C ASP A 44 -5.47 -5.54 3.41
N ARG A 45 -5.64 -5.65 2.11
CA ARG A 45 -6.27 -6.80 1.48
C ARG A 45 -5.52 -7.22 0.23
N ASP A 46 -5.57 -8.50 -0.06
CA ASP A 46 -5.09 -9.06 -1.31
C ASP A 46 -6.27 -9.29 -2.27
N GLY A 47 -6.08 -8.88 -3.52
CA GLY A 47 -7.04 -9.09 -4.58
C GLY A 47 -8.33 -8.27 -4.46
N GLN A 48 -9.37 -8.74 -5.14
CA GLN A 48 -10.71 -8.13 -5.16
C GLN A 48 -11.66 -8.85 -4.23
N VAL A 49 -12.66 -8.13 -3.73
CA VAL A 49 -13.69 -8.69 -2.85
C VAL A 49 -14.96 -8.94 -3.64
N ASP A 50 -15.25 -10.20 -3.92
CA ASP A 50 -16.45 -10.64 -4.66
C ASP A 50 -17.21 -11.74 -3.92
N ALA A 51 -18.53 -11.82 -4.14
CA ALA A 51 -19.36 -12.84 -3.53
C ALA A 51 -18.91 -14.25 -3.96
N GLY A 52 -18.74 -15.14 -3.00
CA GLY A 52 -18.30 -16.52 -3.21
C GLY A 52 -16.80 -16.68 -3.49
N VAL A 53 -16.02 -15.59 -3.46
CA VAL A 53 -14.57 -15.62 -3.65
C VAL A 53 -13.87 -15.37 -2.32
N GLU A 54 -12.93 -16.24 -1.95
CA GLU A 54 -12.11 -16.03 -0.77
C GLU A 54 -11.17 -14.85 -1.00
N THR A 55 -11.15 -13.92 -0.05
CA THR A 55 -10.27 -12.76 -0.03
C THR A 55 -9.48 -12.74 1.26
N GLU A 56 -8.19 -12.53 1.17
CA GLU A 56 -7.31 -12.41 2.32
C GLU A 56 -7.15 -10.96 2.76
N PHE A 57 -7.20 -10.75 4.08
CA PHE A 57 -6.91 -9.47 4.73
C PHE A 57 -5.72 -9.64 5.65
N GLY A 58 -4.68 -8.83 5.42
CA GLY A 58 -3.53 -8.68 6.30
C GLY A 58 -3.85 -7.70 7.43
N VAL A 59 -3.43 -8.05 8.64
CA VAL A 59 -3.55 -7.19 9.84
C VAL A 59 -2.23 -7.17 10.55
N GLU A 60 -1.61 -5.99 10.69
CA GLU A 60 -0.30 -5.84 11.32
C GLU A 60 -0.33 -4.84 12.48
N ILE A 61 0.25 -5.19 13.64
CA ILE A 61 0.44 -4.27 14.74
C ILE A 61 1.62 -3.34 14.44
N VAL A 62 1.35 -2.03 14.31
CA VAL A 62 2.37 -1.00 14.02
C VAL A 62 2.67 -0.07 15.19
N GLY A 63 1.86 -0.11 16.23
CA GLY A 63 2.06 0.66 17.46
C GLY A 63 1.37 -0.01 18.62
N ALA A 64 2.08 -0.23 19.75
CA ALA A 64 1.42 -0.44 21.01
C ALA A 64 1.03 0.94 21.57
N ALA A 65 -0.14 1.05 22.24
CA ALA A 65 -0.40 2.23 23.03
C ALA A 65 0.75 2.39 24.01
N ALA A 66 1.34 3.58 24.05
CA ALA A 66 2.26 3.93 25.10
C ALA A 66 1.46 3.83 26.40
N THR A 67 1.57 2.70 27.08
CA THR A 67 1.20 2.66 28.50
C THR A 67 2.15 3.63 29.18
N GLY A 68 1.63 4.81 29.53
CA GLY A 68 2.35 5.84 30.25
C GLY A 68 2.79 5.28 31.59
N GLY A 69 4.00 4.73 31.66
CA GLY A 69 4.65 4.17 32.81
C GLY A 69 6.11 4.58 32.74
N GLN A 70 6.49 5.46 33.67
CA GLN A 70 7.86 5.87 33.90
C GLN A 70 8.81 4.66 33.90
N GLU A 71 9.85 4.76 33.09
CA GLU A 71 11.03 3.89 33.20
C GLU A 71 11.63 4.01 34.60
N HIS A 72 11.40 3.01 35.46
CA HIS A 72 12.32 2.61 36.52
C HIS A 72 11.92 1.21 36.99
N GLY A 73 12.74 0.21 36.68
CA GLY A 73 12.75 -1.07 37.35
C GLY A 73 12.64 -2.27 36.41
N HIS A 74 13.64 -3.15 36.52
CA HIS A 74 13.60 -4.50 35.99
C HIS A 74 12.36 -5.25 36.52
N GLY A 75 11.29 -5.24 35.76
CA GLY A 75 10.07 -5.99 36.02
C GLY A 75 9.61 -6.64 34.73
N ASN A 76 9.40 -7.95 34.77
CA ASN A 76 8.72 -8.72 33.74
C ASN A 76 7.39 -8.00 33.42
N SER A 77 7.33 -7.23 32.35
CA SER A 77 6.08 -6.69 31.82
C SER A 77 5.32 -7.86 31.19
N THR A 78 4.44 -8.46 31.96
CA THR A 78 3.37 -9.33 31.43
C THR A 78 2.34 -8.43 30.73
N GLY A 79 2.75 -7.74 29.68
CA GLY A 79 1.82 -7.10 28.76
C GLY A 79 1.00 -8.22 28.10
N VAL A 80 -0.31 -8.21 28.35
CA VAL A 80 -1.21 -9.09 27.62
C VAL A 80 -1.02 -8.79 26.14
N ALA A 81 -0.59 -9.79 25.38
CA ALA A 81 -0.44 -9.64 23.94
C ALA A 81 -1.82 -9.29 23.36
N VAL A 82 -1.92 -8.15 22.71
CA VAL A 82 -3.15 -7.73 22.03
C VAL A 82 -3.23 -8.54 20.73
N VAL A 83 -4.11 -9.54 20.71
CA VAL A 83 -4.26 -10.46 19.59
C VAL A 83 -5.62 -10.25 18.93
N PRO A 84 -5.68 -10.02 17.60
CA PRO A 84 -6.94 -10.02 16.88
C PRO A 84 -7.66 -11.38 17.01
N SER A 85 -8.90 -11.37 17.47
CA SER A 85 -9.65 -12.60 17.77
C SER A 85 -10.56 -13.05 16.64
N ALA A 86 -11.11 -12.12 15.87
CA ALA A 86 -11.96 -12.41 14.72
C ALA A 86 -12.03 -11.23 13.75
N ALA A 87 -12.40 -11.55 12.50
CA ALA A 87 -12.76 -10.55 11.51
C ALA A 87 -13.90 -11.03 10.62
N TRP A 88 -14.63 -10.08 10.01
CA TRP A 88 -15.68 -10.34 9.02
C TRP A 88 -15.89 -9.14 8.12
N LEU A 89 -16.66 -9.32 7.06
CA LEU A 89 -17.16 -8.22 6.25
C LEU A 89 -18.57 -7.82 6.69
N ALA A 90 -18.84 -6.52 6.66
CA ALA A 90 -20.15 -5.96 6.95
C ALA A 90 -20.60 -4.97 5.84
N ASN A 91 -21.91 -4.84 5.63
CA ASN A 91 -22.48 -3.80 4.80
C ASN A 91 -22.54 -2.45 5.55
N PRO A 92 -22.94 -1.33 4.92
CA PRO A 92 -23.05 -0.04 5.59
C PRO A 92 -24.04 -0.01 6.77
N ASP A 93 -25.00 -0.92 6.78
CA ASP A 93 -26.00 -1.04 7.85
C ASP A 93 -25.52 -1.91 9.02
N GLY A 94 -24.28 -2.42 8.94
CA GLY A 94 -23.65 -3.26 9.96
C GLY A 94 -24.02 -4.75 9.88
N GLU A 95 -24.79 -5.17 8.86
CA GLU A 95 -25.14 -6.57 8.65
C GLU A 95 -23.91 -7.35 8.14
N LYS A 96 -23.68 -8.54 8.70
CA LYS A 96 -22.56 -9.40 8.33
C LYS A 96 -22.77 -10.00 6.94
N LEU A 97 -21.77 -9.86 6.08
CA LEU A 97 -21.74 -10.44 4.74
C LEU A 97 -21.07 -11.83 4.70
N CYS A 98 -20.45 -12.24 5.79
CA CYS A 98 -19.87 -13.56 6.02
C CYS A 98 -19.84 -13.88 7.51
N ASP A 99 -19.65 -15.14 7.88
CA ASP A 99 -19.38 -15.51 9.25
C ASP A 99 -18.05 -14.93 9.74
N PRO A 100 -17.91 -14.61 11.05
CA PRO A 100 -16.64 -14.23 11.62
C PRO A 100 -15.62 -15.36 11.49
N VAL A 101 -14.41 -15.01 11.03
CA VAL A 101 -13.27 -15.94 10.90
C VAL A 101 -12.20 -15.61 11.93
N SER A 102 -11.47 -16.61 12.39
CA SER A 102 -10.27 -16.43 13.21
C SER A 102 -9.08 -16.16 12.33
N GLY A 103 -8.17 -15.28 12.78
CA GLY A 103 -6.92 -15.02 12.08
C GLY A 103 -5.89 -16.12 12.30
N GLU A 104 -5.12 -16.37 11.25
CA GLU A 104 -3.90 -17.17 11.31
C GLU A 104 -2.70 -16.22 11.33
N GLY A 105 -1.77 -16.39 12.27
CA GLY A 105 -0.62 -15.52 12.32
C GLY A 105 0.24 -15.69 13.56
N HIS A 106 1.29 -14.91 13.61
CA HIS A 106 2.26 -14.90 14.70
C HIS A 106 2.84 -13.52 14.90
N ASP A 107 3.35 -13.26 16.10
CA ASP A 107 3.98 -12.00 16.50
C ASP A 107 3.09 -10.78 16.29
N LYS A 108 3.28 -10.06 15.20
CA LYS A 108 2.59 -8.80 14.90
C LYS A 108 1.74 -8.84 13.64
N HIS A 109 1.67 -9.99 12.96
CA HIS A 109 1.03 -10.12 11.66
C HIS A 109 0.06 -11.29 11.63
N TRP A 110 -1.18 -11.04 11.15
CA TRP A 110 -2.26 -12.02 11.01
C TRP A 110 -2.90 -11.92 9.64
N HIS A 111 -3.39 -13.07 9.17
CA HIS A 111 -4.16 -13.22 7.94
C HIS A 111 -5.57 -13.67 8.27
N PHE A 112 -6.55 -13.03 7.67
CA PHE A 112 -7.97 -13.36 7.79
C PHE A 112 -8.53 -13.67 6.42
N LYS A 113 -8.91 -14.92 6.17
CA LYS A 113 -9.49 -15.37 4.91
C LYS A 113 -11.01 -15.36 5.02
N VAL A 114 -11.65 -14.44 4.32
CA VAL A 114 -13.10 -14.24 4.34
C VAL A 114 -13.71 -14.52 2.97
N THR A 115 -14.89 -15.16 2.96
CA THR A 115 -15.64 -15.42 1.74
C THR A 115 -17.04 -14.79 1.87
N PRO A 116 -17.31 -13.65 1.21
CA PRO A 116 -18.65 -13.05 1.27
C PRO A 116 -19.69 -13.96 0.63
N LEU A 117 -20.77 -14.23 1.34
CA LEU A 117 -21.88 -15.06 0.85
C LEU A 117 -22.91 -14.26 0.03
N MET A 118 -22.86 -12.94 0.10
CA MET A 118 -23.78 -12.02 -0.56
C MET A 118 -23.02 -11.02 -1.44
N PRO A 119 -23.68 -10.43 -2.46
CA PRO A 119 -23.06 -9.40 -3.31
C PRO A 119 -22.57 -8.20 -2.49
N VAL A 120 -21.32 -7.86 -2.67
CA VAL A 120 -20.63 -6.77 -1.96
C VAL A 120 -20.75 -5.49 -2.78
N LYS A 121 -21.66 -4.55 -2.44
CA LYS A 121 -21.77 -3.25 -3.11
C LYS A 121 -20.92 -2.18 -2.44
N ARG A 122 -21.05 -2.07 -1.13
CA ARG A 122 -20.20 -1.28 -0.24
C ARG A 122 -19.91 -2.18 0.93
N SER A 123 -18.70 -2.22 1.39
CA SER A 123 -18.34 -3.07 2.52
C SER A 123 -17.28 -2.44 3.37
N SER A 124 -17.24 -2.95 4.56
CA SER A 124 -16.26 -2.63 5.57
C SER A 124 -15.67 -3.93 6.07
N PHE A 125 -14.38 -3.90 6.36
CA PHE A 125 -13.74 -4.94 7.15
C PHE A 125 -13.91 -4.58 8.62
N VAL A 126 -14.39 -5.53 9.41
CA VAL A 126 -14.56 -5.38 10.86
C VAL A 126 -13.55 -6.27 11.55
N LEU A 127 -12.73 -5.68 12.42
CA LEU A 127 -11.74 -6.37 13.24
C LEU A 127 -12.19 -6.36 14.69
N ARG A 128 -12.06 -7.51 15.37
CA ARG A 128 -12.34 -7.66 16.79
C ARG A 128 -11.06 -8.00 17.56
N VAL A 129 -10.89 -7.32 18.69
CA VAL A 129 -9.81 -7.57 19.65
C VAL A 129 -10.46 -7.63 21.04
N GLY A 130 -10.52 -8.81 21.65
CA GLY A 130 -11.30 -9.00 22.88
C GLY A 130 -12.79 -8.68 22.65
N GLU A 131 -13.31 -7.71 23.39
CA GLU A 131 -14.70 -7.22 23.27
C GLU A 131 -14.83 -5.98 22.37
N GLU A 132 -13.71 -5.40 21.93
CA GLU A 132 -13.71 -4.20 21.11
C GLU A 132 -13.76 -4.55 19.62
N GLU A 133 -14.48 -3.73 18.85
CA GLU A 133 -14.60 -3.84 17.40
C GLU A 133 -14.27 -2.51 16.73
N ALA A 134 -13.56 -2.57 15.61
CA ALA A 134 -13.36 -1.42 14.74
C ALA A 134 -13.68 -1.79 13.30
N THR A 135 -14.13 -0.78 12.56
CA THR A 135 -14.58 -0.92 11.18
C THR A 135 -13.74 -0.05 10.27
N ILE A 136 -13.26 -0.61 9.18
CA ILE A 136 -12.58 0.13 8.12
C ILE A 136 -13.32 -0.05 6.79
N ASN A 137 -13.69 1.09 6.20
CA ASN A 137 -14.39 1.11 4.91
C ASN A 137 -13.39 0.97 3.78
N PHE A 138 -13.75 0.22 2.75
CA PHE A 138 -12.93 0.11 1.56
C PHE A 138 -13.75 0.20 0.26
N ALA A 139 -13.09 0.62 -0.83
CA ALA A 139 -13.69 0.62 -2.15
C ALA A 139 -13.54 -0.77 -2.78
N ARG A 140 -14.66 -1.34 -3.19
CA ARG A 140 -14.66 -2.55 -4.01
C ARG A 140 -14.01 -2.26 -5.36
N GLY A 141 -13.18 -3.17 -5.85
CA GLY A 141 -12.61 -3.10 -7.19
C GLY A 141 -11.45 -2.12 -7.37
N ALA A 142 -11.05 -1.36 -6.35
CA ALA A 142 -9.78 -0.66 -6.39
C ALA A 142 -8.64 -1.70 -6.37
N ALA A 143 -7.71 -1.60 -7.31
CA ALA A 143 -6.56 -2.48 -7.41
C ALA A 143 -5.36 -1.72 -7.98
N PRO A 144 -4.12 -2.07 -7.59
CA PRO A 144 -2.92 -1.52 -8.20
C PRO A 144 -2.91 -1.74 -9.72
N CYS A 145 -2.33 -0.80 -10.46
CA CYS A 145 -2.21 -0.85 -11.91
C CYS A 145 -0.77 -0.98 -12.39
N ASN A 146 0.20 -0.63 -11.53
CA ASN A 146 1.63 -0.53 -11.85
C ASN A 146 2.48 -1.44 -10.94
N GLU A 147 1.91 -2.51 -10.42
CA GLU A 147 2.61 -3.48 -9.55
C GLU A 147 3.10 -2.88 -8.23
N GLY A 148 2.49 -1.78 -7.78
CA GLY A 148 2.77 -1.15 -6.50
C GLY A 148 1.74 -1.51 -5.43
N ILE A 149 1.82 -0.84 -4.29
CA ILE A 149 0.83 -0.91 -3.21
C ILE A 149 -0.11 0.28 -3.34
N LEU A 150 -1.39 -0.01 -3.47
CA LEU A 150 -2.44 1.00 -3.51
C LEU A 150 -2.84 1.42 -2.09
N SER A 151 -2.88 2.71 -1.81
CA SER A 151 -3.34 3.25 -0.52
C SER A 151 -4.37 4.36 -0.72
N VAL A 152 -5.26 4.52 0.27
CA VAL A 152 -6.29 5.57 0.22
C VAL A 152 -5.69 6.93 0.52
N LEU A 153 -5.89 7.87 -0.41
CA LEU A 153 -5.50 9.26 -0.26
C LEU A 153 -6.69 10.08 0.26
N LYS A 154 -6.45 10.88 1.30
CA LYS A 154 -7.43 11.74 1.97
C LYS A 154 -7.09 13.21 1.73
N ALA A 155 -8.09 14.07 1.64
CA ALA A 155 -7.93 15.51 1.52
C ALA A 155 -8.40 16.18 2.82
N ALA A 156 -7.54 16.99 3.44
CA ALA A 156 -7.87 17.66 4.70
C ALA A 156 -9.05 18.64 4.57
N HIS A 157 -9.18 19.29 3.39
CA HIS A 157 -10.23 20.27 3.10
C HIS A 157 -11.58 19.65 2.68
N ALA A 158 -11.60 18.33 2.40
CA ALA A 158 -12.79 17.61 1.93
C ALA A 158 -12.80 16.19 2.53
N PRO A 159 -13.26 16.04 3.80
CA PRO A 159 -13.17 14.76 4.52
C PRO A 159 -13.85 13.58 3.82
N GLU A 160 -14.87 13.85 2.99
CA GLU A 160 -15.59 12.82 2.23
C GLU A 160 -14.87 12.45 0.91
N TRP A 161 -13.93 13.27 0.46
CA TRP A 161 -13.18 12.98 -0.76
C TRP A 161 -12.22 11.81 -0.50
N ARG A 162 -12.16 10.90 -1.45
CA ARG A 162 -11.22 9.79 -1.45
C ARG A 162 -10.59 9.68 -2.83
N GLY A 163 -9.27 9.81 -2.83
CA GLY A 163 -8.42 9.39 -3.92
C GLY A 163 -7.61 8.18 -3.52
N TYR A 164 -6.66 7.85 -4.37
CA TYR A 164 -5.71 6.77 -4.12
C TYR A 164 -4.32 7.21 -4.55
N LEU A 165 -3.32 6.62 -3.94
CA LEU A 165 -1.96 6.62 -4.43
C LEU A 165 -1.52 5.17 -4.63
N GLU A 166 -0.68 4.95 -5.62
CA GLU A 166 0.02 3.69 -5.81
C GLU A 166 1.52 3.96 -5.68
N LEU A 167 2.18 3.28 -4.75
CA LEU A 167 3.62 3.41 -4.51
C LEU A 167 4.30 2.09 -4.83
N LYS A 168 5.27 2.13 -5.74
CA LYS A 168 6.11 1.01 -6.15
C LYS A 168 7.53 1.22 -5.64
N LEU A 169 8.09 0.21 -5.00
CA LEU A 169 9.49 0.17 -4.56
C LEU A 169 10.23 -0.87 -5.39
N HIS A 170 11.34 -0.48 -6.01
CA HIS A 170 12.29 -1.36 -6.68
C HIS A 170 13.36 -1.82 -5.68
N GLY A 171 13.31 -3.10 -5.30
CA GLY A 171 14.17 -3.64 -4.24
C GLY A 171 15.65 -3.69 -4.59
N ASP A 172 15.99 -3.83 -5.85
CA ASP A 172 17.36 -3.87 -6.35
C ASP A 172 18.03 -2.49 -6.35
N ALA A 173 17.30 -1.46 -6.74
CA ALA A 173 17.81 -0.09 -6.87
C ALA A 173 17.47 0.81 -5.68
N GLY A 174 16.40 0.52 -4.93
CA GLY A 174 15.86 1.39 -3.88
C GLY A 174 15.09 2.58 -4.44
N ASP A 175 14.74 2.52 -5.72
CA ASP A 175 13.99 3.57 -6.41
C ASP A 175 12.50 3.45 -6.08
N LEU A 176 11.80 4.58 -6.15
CA LEU A 176 10.35 4.64 -5.91
C LEU A 176 9.65 5.31 -7.08
N GLU A 177 8.50 4.77 -7.44
CA GLU A 177 7.54 5.38 -8.35
C GLU A 177 6.19 5.55 -7.66
N LEU A 178 5.55 6.68 -7.86
CA LEU A 178 4.26 7.01 -7.26
C LEU A 178 3.30 7.56 -8.30
N TRP A 179 2.09 7.01 -8.33
CA TRP A 179 0.97 7.49 -9.13
C TRP A 179 -0.16 7.96 -8.23
N LEU A 180 -0.79 9.08 -8.61
CA LEU A 180 -1.96 9.64 -7.92
C LEU A 180 -3.22 9.41 -8.75
N TYR A 181 -4.31 9.02 -8.08
CA TYR A 181 -5.61 8.77 -8.70
C TYR A 181 -6.74 9.49 -7.97
N GLY A 182 -7.62 10.14 -8.72
CA GLY A 182 -8.78 10.89 -8.18
C GLY A 182 -9.95 10.00 -7.76
N GLY A 183 -9.87 8.73 -8.07
CA GLY A 183 -10.87 7.72 -7.75
C GLY A 183 -10.87 6.60 -8.80
N PHE A 184 -11.48 5.49 -8.43
CA PHE A 184 -11.82 4.45 -9.40
C PHE A 184 -13.24 4.71 -9.86
N ALA A 185 -13.42 4.97 -11.15
CA ALA A 185 -14.74 5.20 -11.72
C ALA A 185 -15.59 3.95 -11.46
N MET A 186 -16.57 4.08 -10.56
CA MET A 186 -17.63 3.09 -10.35
C MET A 186 -18.58 3.07 -11.56
N SER A 187 -18.06 3.26 -12.77
CA SER A 187 -18.86 3.21 -13.98
C SER A 187 -19.18 1.76 -14.31
N ASN A 188 -20.40 1.40 -14.04
CA ASN A 188 -21.07 0.18 -14.47
C ASN A 188 -20.39 -1.15 -14.08
N CYS A 189 -21.11 -1.93 -13.32
CA CYS A 189 -20.76 -3.22 -12.71
C CYS A 189 -19.98 -4.24 -13.60
N LEU A 190 -19.91 -4.02 -14.91
CA LEU A 190 -19.21 -4.87 -15.87
C LEU A 190 -17.77 -4.40 -16.18
N THR A 191 -17.44 -3.13 -16.01
CA THR A 191 -16.09 -2.62 -16.21
C THR A 191 -15.21 -2.74 -14.97
N ALA A 192 -15.80 -2.82 -13.77
CA ALA A 192 -15.05 -3.13 -12.54
C ALA A 192 -14.47 -4.55 -12.57
N LEU A 193 -15.14 -5.49 -13.24
CA LEU A 193 -14.63 -6.85 -13.50
C LEU A 193 -13.52 -6.88 -14.56
N ALA A 194 -13.35 -5.80 -15.34
CA ALA A 194 -12.38 -5.70 -16.42
C ALA A 194 -11.15 -4.82 -16.08
N GLY A 195 -10.91 -4.50 -14.80
CA GLY A 195 -9.78 -3.65 -14.39
C GLY A 195 -9.89 -2.23 -14.98
N GLY A 196 -10.99 -1.54 -14.68
CA GLY A 196 -11.17 -0.14 -15.12
C GLY A 196 -9.97 0.70 -14.68
N LYS A 197 -9.33 1.39 -15.63
CA LYS A 197 -8.22 2.28 -15.29
C LYS A 197 -8.72 3.38 -14.34
N PRO A 198 -7.99 3.64 -13.26
CA PRO A 198 -8.33 4.74 -12.37
C PRO A 198 -8.19 6.08 -13.10
N THR A 199 -8.95 7.07 -12.68
CA THR A 199 -8.82 8.42 -13.19
C THR A 199 -7.57 9.07 -12.60
N PRO A 200 -6.61 9.56 -13.38
CA PRO A 200 -5.46 10.27 -12.85
C PRO A 200 -5.91 11.46 -11.98
N PHE A 201 -5.20 11.69 -10.88
CA PHE A 201 -5.32 12.90 -10.07
C PHE A 201 -4.10 13.77 -10.35
N ASP A 202 -4.25 14.67 -11.34
CA ASP A 202 -3.19 15.55 -11.77
C ASP A 202 -3.02 16.72 -10.80
N VAL A 203 -1.79 16.95 -10.37
CA VAL A 203 -1.36 18.07 -9.51
C VAL A 203 -0.25 18.86 -10.20
N PRO A 204 0.04 20.11 -9.77
CA PRO A 204 1.14 20.90 -10.34
C PRO A 204 2.45 20.11 -10.36
N LYS A 205 3.22 20.20 -11.45
CA LYS A 205 4.48 19.45 -11.63
C LYS A 205 5.58 19.82 -10.63
N ASP A 206 5.49 20.96 -10.00
CA ASP A 206 6.38 21.44 -8.95
C ASP A 206 5.99 20.94 -7.54
N THR A 207 4.89 20.18 -7.44
CA THR A 207 4.49 19.52 -6.19
C THR A 207 5.61 18.61 -5.70
N VAL A 208 5.88 18.69 -4.40
CA VAL A 208 6.82 17.82 -3.70
C VAL A 208 6.01 16.82 -2.87
N ILE A 209 6.17 15.54 -3.19
CA ILE A 209 5.54 14.46 -2.42
C ILE A 209 6.51 14.02 -1.33
N ARG A 210 6.10 14.14 -0.07
CA ARG A 210 6.93 13.74 1.07
C ARG A 210 6.52 12.36 1.56
N LEU A 211 7.49 11.43 1.59
CA LEU A 211 7.39 10.15 2.27
C LEU A 211 8.06 10.23 3.62
N THR A 212 7.41 9.65 4.62
CA THR A 212 7.99 9.41 5.95
C THR A 212 7.91 7.93 6.27
N PHE A 213 8.83 7.46 7.11
CA PHE A 213 8.94 6.05 7.47
C PHE A 213 8.86 5.89 8.99
N PRO A 214 7.65 5.75 9.57
CA PRO A 214 7.47 5.58 11.02
C PRO A 214 8.29 4.43 11.62
N SER A 215 8.53 3.35 10.85
CA SER A 215 9.41 2.24 11.25
C SER A 215 10.91 2.60 11.26
N HIS A 216 11.30 3.72 10.64
CA HIS A 216 12.67 4.21 10.54
C HIS A 216 12.73 5.69 10.92
N PRO A 217 12.70 6.02 12.23
CA PRO A 217 12.67 7.40 12.69
C PRO A 217 13.80 8.25 12.11
N GLY A 218 13.46 9.43 11.63
CA GLY A 218 14.40 10.35 10.99
C GLY A 218 14.64 10.12 9.50
N LYS A 219 14.12 9.04 8.90
CA LYS A 219 14.14 8.86 7.46
C LYS A 219 12.90 9.51 6.84
N ALA A 220 13.14 10.36 5.85
CA ALA A 220 12.10 10.97 5.02
C ALA A 220 12.69 11.22 3.63
N LEU A 221 11.85 11.12 2.62
CA LEU A 221 12.22 11.31 1.21
C LEU A 221 11.29 12.33 0.56
N GLU A 222 11.79 12.97 -0.49
CA GLU A 222 10.99 13.82 -1.37
C GLU A 222 10.97 13.23 -2.77
N MET A 223 9.78 12.95 -3.26
CA MET A 223 9.57 12.54 -4.64
C MET A 223 9.20 13.75 -5.50
N ARG A 224 9.70 13.77 -6.72
CA ARG A 224 9.51 14.83 -7.70
C ARG A 224 9.26 14.26 -9.08
N VAL A 225 8.90 15.09 -10.04
CA VAL A 225 8.85 14.69 -11.45
C VAL A 225 10.22 14.19 -11.92
N ARG A 226 10.24 13.22 -12.84
CA ARG A 226 11.46 12.73 -13.47
C ARG A 226 12.14 13.84 -14.32
N ASN A 227 11.33 14.53 -15.10
CA ASN A 227 11.76 15.69 -15.88
C ASN A 227 10.59 16.66 -16.09
N ALA A 228 10.90 17.90 -16.47
CA ALA A 228 9.92 18.97 -16.59
C ALA A 228 9.10 18.93 -17.90
N ASP A 229 9.50 18.11 -18.88
CA ASP A 229 8.91 18.13 -20.23
C ASP A 229 7.80 17.08 -20.37
N GLN A 230 8.14 15.80 -20.32
CA GLN A 230 7.19 14.71 -20.57
C GLN A 230 6.87 13.91 -19.30
N ASN A 231 7.77 13.91 -18.33
CA ASN A 231 7.64 13.12 -17.07
C ASN A 231 7.30 11.65 -17.36
N GLU A 232 8.10 11.03 -18.22
CA GLU A 232 7.91 9.65 -18.67
C GLU A 232 8.12 8.65 -17.51
N ASP A 233 7.28 7.63 -17.46
CA ASP A 233 7.49 6.45 -16.59
C ASP A 233 8.58 5.53 -17.18
N GLU A 234 8.83 4.39 -16.52
CA GLU A 234 9.86 3.44 -16.97
C GLU A 234 9.54 2.82 -18.34
N GLN A 235 8.27 2.77 -18.72
CA GLN A 235 7.81 2.27 -20.01
C GLN A 235 7.86 3.34 -21.11
N GLY A 236 8.31 4.56 -20.78
CA GLY A 236 8.35 5.70 -21.69
C GLY A 236 6.99 6.34 -21.95
N THR A 237 5.98 6.10 -21.06
CA THR A 237 4.67 6.73 -21.19
C THR A 237 4.71 8.14 -20.62
N PRO A 238 4.36 9.16 -21.42
CA PRO A 238 4.31 10.54 -20.93
C PRO A 238 3.19 10.73 -19.89
N ASN A 239 3.55 11.29 -18.73
CA ASN A 239 2.62 11.56 -17.63
C ASN A 239 2.38 13.04 -17.40
N MET A 240 2.89 13.92 -18.27
CA MET A 240 2.64 15.37 -18.20
C MET A 240 1.33 15.74 -18.89
N ARG A 241 0.49 16.53 -18.21
CA ARG A 241 -0.78 17.06 -18.72
C ARG A 241 -0.69 18.58 -18.90
N GLY A 242 -0.92 19.05 -20.13
CA GLY A 242 -0.85 20.47 -20.46
C GLY A 242 0.51 21.13 -20.14
N GLY A 243 1.59 20.36 -19.99
CA GLY A 243 2.93 20.83 -19.67
C GLY A 243 3.12 21.36 -18.25
N THR A 244 2.08 21.33 -17.40
CA THR A 244 2.09 21.93 -16.05
C THR A 244 1.61 21.01 -14.94
N HIS A 245 0.90 19.92 -15.24
CA HIS A 245 0.33 19.01 -14.26
C HIS A 245 0.74 17.57 -14.54
N THR A 246 0.79 16.76 -13.49
CA THR A 246 1.12 15.34 -13.56
C THR A 246 0.51 14.59 -12.38
N ASN A 247 0.34 13.28 -12.54
CA ASN A 247 -0.01 12.36 -11.46
C ASN A 247 1.15 11.38 -11.13
N TYR A 248 2.34 11.58 -11.69
CA TYR A 248 3.48 10.66 -11.58
C TYR A 248 4.71 11.34 -10.97
N PHE A 249 5.32 10.69 -9.98
CA PHE A 249 6.49 11.17 -9.24
C PHE A 249 7.47 10.04 -8.99
N ILE A 250 8.76 10.37 -8.91
CA ILE A 250 9.83 9.39 -8.69
C ILE A 250 10.77 9.82 -7.56
N PHE A 251 11.51 8.84 -7.04
CA PHE A 251 12.67 9.01 -6.16
C PHE A 251 13.75 7.99 -6.58
N PRO A 252 15.04 8.32 -6.58
CA PRO A 252 15.64 9.59 -6.17
C PRO A 252 15.53 10.68 -7.25
N GLY A 253 15.20 10.32 -8.49
CA GLY A 253 15.23 11.25 -9.61
C GLY A 253 16.58 11.97 -9.70
N GLU A 254 16.53 13.29 -9.93
CA GLU A 254 17.74 14.14 -9.95
C GLU A 254 18.18 14.61 -8.54
N SER A 255 17.49 14.18 -7.47
CA SER A 255 17.70 14.71 -6.12
C SER A 255 19.05 14.32 -5.50
N GLY A 256 19.65 13.19 -5.96
CA GLY A 256 20.89 12.66 -5.41
C GLY A 256 20.79 12.23 -3.94
N GLN A 257 19.60 11.99 -3.42
CA GLN A 257 19.38 11.52 -2.04
C GLN A 257 19.86 10.08 -1.89
N ASP A 258 20.28 9.72 -0.68
CA ASP A 258 20.73 8.37 -0.34
C ASP A 258 19.54 7.39 -0.30
N GLN A 259 19.59 6.38 -1.15
CA GLN A 259 18.58 5.34 -1.31
C GLN A 259 19.04 3.94 -0.87
N GLU A 260 20.33 3.77 -0.55
CA GLU A 260 20.92 2.47 -0.21
C GLU A 260 20.14 1.74 0.90
N TRP A 261 19.57 2.46 1.84
CA TRP A 261 18.79 1.88 2.94
C TRP A 261 17.42 1.35 2.51
N LEU A 262 16.93 1.69 1.30
CA LEU A 262 15.70 1.15 0.72
C LEU A 262 15.91 -0.16 -0.06
N LYS A 263 17.16 -0.50 -0.35
CA LYS A 263 17.49 -1.71 -1.10
C LYS A 263 17.27 -2.98 -0.28
N GLY A 264 16.88 -4.04 -0.95
CA GLY A 264 16.71 -5.38 -0.41
C GLY A 264 15.38 -5.99 -0.82
N GLU A 265 15.43 -7.14 -1.45
CA GLU A 265 14.25 -7.87 -1.98
C GLU A 265 13.23 -8.27 -0.90
N THR A 266 13.67 -8.38 0.36
CA THR A 266 12.81 -8.76 1.50
C THR A 266 12.57 -7.60 2.46
N SER A 267 12.92 -6.38 2.08
CA SER A 267 12.78 -5.20 2.93
C SER A 267 11.29 -4.88 3.18
N ARG A 268 10.98 -4.46 4.40
CA ARG A 268 9.61 -4.14 4.82
C ARG A 268 9.62 -2.84 5.61
N TYR A 269 8.86 -1.87 5.14
CA TYR A 269 8.78 -0.54 5.74
C TYR A 269 7.33 -0.21 6.09
N VAL A 270 7.16 0.63 7.11
CA VAL A 270 5.91 1.38 7.28
C VAL A 270 6.14 2.74 6.65
N ALA A 271 5.35 3.09 5.65
CA ALA A 271 5.45 4.34 4.91
C ALA A 271 4.18 5.17 5.08
N ALA A 272 4.30 6.49 5.05
CA ALA A 272 3.19 7.42 4.97
C ALA A 272 3.53 8.55 3.99
N VAL A 273 2.54 8.99 3.23
CA VAL A 273 2.69 10.00 2.18
C VAL A 273 1.89 11.23 2.55
N ALA A 274 2.47 12.41 2.36
CA ALA A 274 1.79 13.68 2.50
C ALA A 274 2.33 14.71 1.50
N PHE A 275 1.45 15.58 1.01
CA PHE A 275 1.83 16.69 0.12
C PHE A 275 0.80 17.81 0.15
N GLU A 276 1.18 18.97 -0.41
CA GLU A 276 0.30 20.09 -0.68
C GLU A 276 0.28 20.37 -2.18
N ALA A 277 -0.90 20.54 -2.73
CA ALA A 277 -1.11 20.94 -4.13
C ALA A 277 -2.25 21.94 -4.19
N ASP A 278 -2.06 23.04 -4.93
CA ASP A 278 -3.01 24.15 -5.04
C ASP A 278 -3.52 24.68 -3.69
N GLY A 279 -2.62 24.79 -2.71
CA GLY A 279 -2.94 25.24 -1.35
C GLY A 279 -3.82 24.27 -0.55
N LYS A 280 -3.90 23.00 -0.97
CA LYS A 280 -4.70 21.95 -0.31
C LYS A 280 -3.80 20.82 0.15
N ALA A 281 -4.00 20.38 1.39
CA ALA A 281 -3.22 19.28 1.97
C ALA A 281 -3.88 17.92 1.72
N TYR A 282 -3.04 16.95 1.36
CA TYR A 282 -3.38 15.57 1.10
C TYR A 282 -2.46 14.63 1.89
N ALA A 283 -2.99 13.52 2.37
CA ALA A 283 -2.21 12.51 3.08
C ALA A 283 -2.86 11.12 2.98
N CYS A 284 -2.07 10.07 3.17
CA CYS A 284 -2.58 8.72 3.43
C CYS A 284 -2.26 8.29 4.87
N ASP A 285 -3.01 7.31 5.36
CA ASP A 285 -2.64 6.61 6.58
C ASP A 285 -1.33 5.83 6.35
N PRO A 286 -0.56 5.53 7.40
CA PRO A 286 0.59 4.63 7.28
C PRO A 286 0.18 3.29 6.68
N PHE A 287 1.03 2.73 5.81
CA PHE A 287 0.83 1.43 5.18
C PHE A 287 2.16 0.67 5.06
N VAL A 288 2.07 -0.65 4.87
CA VAL A 288 3.25 -1.47 4.62
C VAL A 288 3.71 -1.28 3.18
N LEU A 289 4.99 -0.96 3.02
CA LEU A 289 5.68 -0.89 1.74
C LEU A 289 6.69 -2.03 1.68
N VAL A 290 6.58 -2.87 0.67
CA VAL A 290 7.53 -3.92 0.32
C VAL A 290 7.97 -3.74 -1.13
N PRO A 291 9.12 -4.29 -1.54
CA PRO A 291 9.53 -4.31 -2.94
C PRO A 291 8.48 -4.99 -3.82
N HIS A 292 8.30 -4.48 -5.04
CA HIS A 292 7.31 -5.05 -5.96
C HIS A 292 7.63 -6.47 -6.38
N GLU A 293 8.90 -6.87 -6.33
CA GLU A 293 9.35 -8.23 -6.59
C GLU A 293 8.93 -9.23 -5.51
N ALA A 294 8.50 -8.72 -4.34
CA ALA A 294 8.02 -9.53 -3.22
C ALA A 294 6.48 -9.62 -3.14
N LEU A 295 5.77 -8.96 -4.08
CA LEU A 295 4.29 -8.96 -4.17
C LEU A 295 3.75 -10.16 -4.93
#